data_d18093da249a71ea110a7a3caf2ca3fa
#
_entry.id   d18093da249a71ea110a7a3caf2ca3fa
#
_cell.length_a   1.000
_cell.length_b   1.000
_cell.length_c   1.000
_cell.angle_alpha   90.00
_cell.angle_beta   90.00
_cell.angle_gamma   90.00
#
_symmetry.space_group_name_H-M   'P 1'
#
loop_
_entity.id
_entity.type
_entity.pdbx_description
1 polymer ?
#
loop_
_entity_poly.entity_id
_entity_poly.type
_entity_poly.pdbx_seq_one_letter_code
_entity_poly.pdbx_strand_id
1 'polypeptide(L)'
;LSVGNGPEDITFDKEGNLYTALASGDILKLIFDNNAFISPTIIANTGGRPLGLKFNADGNLIVADAIKGLLEVTLMGDVNTLVDNYAAEPLRFVDHLVIDQSGVIYFSDASTRFTIENYKYDFIEASQTGRVFAYDPSLDSLTLLVDDVFFANGVALSKDERFLLINETGKARILRYDLHGGAGEGATVFVDNLPGLPDNLVWGTDGIIWVALIALRDPLLDGLAEKTLLRTLLGGLPHSWLPEGKHYGLVLGLDEDGRVLHNLQTADGYTQITTAISRNKKLYLGSLHQDHVGVVDIKNLQ
;
A
#
# COMPACT_ATOMS: atom_id res chain seq x y z
N LEU A 1 10.77 9.13 -16.17
CA LEU A 1 10.70 8.12 -17.23
C LEU A 1 9.30 7.54 -17.23
N SER A 2 8.60 7.56 -18.37
CA SER A 2 7.29 6.92 -18.50
C SER A 2 7.44 5.41 -18.39
N VAL A 3 6.59 4.79 -17.58
CA VAL A 3 6.59 3.35 -17.35
C VAL A 3 5.26 2.69 -17.75
N GLY A 4 4.20 3.46 -17.83
CA GLY A 4 2.83 3.01 -18.05
C GLY A 4 1.92 3.37 -16.88
N ASN A 5 0.63 3.20 -17.03
CA ASN A 5 -0.37 3.69 -16.09
C ASN A 5 -0.33 2.98 -14.75
N GLY A 6 -0.34 3.76 -13.68
CA GLY A 6 -0.53 3.32 -12.30
C GLY A 6 0.64 2.52 -11.72
N PRO A 7 1.90 3.05 -11.73
CA PRO A 7 3.01 2.47 -10.99
C PRO A 7 2.78 2.65 -9.48
N GLU A 8 2.05 1.73 -8.88
CA GLU A 8 1.47 1.88 -7.55
C GLU A 8 2.50 1.72 -6.45
N ASP A 9 3.25 0.61 -6.40
CA ASP A 9 4.35 0.41 -5.46
C ASP A 9 5.69 0.30 -6.18
N ILE A 10 6.75 0.49 -5.43
CA ILE A 10 8.12 0.48 -5.91
C ILE A 10 8.96 -0.38 -4.97
N THR A 11 9.85 -1.18 -5.52
CA THR A 11 10.89 -1.85 -4.75
C THR A 11 12.22 -1.83 -5.50
N PHE A 12 13.30 -2.15 -4.81
CA PHE A 12 14.64 -2.17 -5.40
C PHE A 12 15.31 -3.51 -5.14
N ASP A 13 16.02 -4.03 -6.15
CA ASP A 13 16.93 -5.16 -5.95
C ASP A 13 18.25 -4.72 -5.27
N LYS A 14 19.10 -5.70 -4.99
CA LYS A 14 20.41 -5.46 -4.33
C LYS A 14 21.36 -4.65 -5.21
N GLU A 15 21.20 -4.72 -6.54
CA GLU A 15 21.96 -3.97 -7.53
C GLU A 15 21.48 -2.52 -7.68
N GLY A 16 20.29 -2.19 -7.15
CA GLY A 16 19.69 -0.86 -7.21
C GLY A 16 18.77 -0.63 -8.39
N ASN A 17 18.42 -1.69 -9.12
CA ASN A 17 17.37 -1.60 -10.14
C ASN A 17 16.01 -1.42 -9.48
N LEU A 18 15.17 -0.63 -10.10
CA LEU A 18 13.82 -0.34 -9.63
C LEU A 18 12.83 -1.33 -10.26
N TYR A 19 11.90 -1.80 -9.42
CA TYR A 19 10.76 -2.60 -9.87
C TYR A 19 9.47 -1.90 -9.48
N THR A 20 8.50 -1.96 -10.38
CA THR A 20 7.14 -1.44 -10.14
C THR A 20 6.12 -2.28 -10.89
N ALA A 21 4.87 -2.17 -10.50
CA ALA A 21 3.78 -2.87 -11.15
C ALA A 21 2.72 -1.89 -11.66
N LEU A 22 2.05 -2.25 -12.76
CA LEU A 22 1.13 -1.39 -13.48
C LEU A 22 -0.32 -1.86 -13.37
N ALA A 23 -1.24 -0.96 -13.72
CA ALA A 23 -2.67 -1.26 -13.83
C ALA A 23 -3.01 -2.38 -14.84
N SER A 24 -2.13 -2.63 -15.80
CA SER A 24 -2.26 -3.72 -16.78
C SER A 24 -1.93 -5.12 -16.24
N GLY A 25 -1.43 -5.23 -15.01
CA GLY A 25 -0.89 -6.46 -14.44
C GLY A 25 0.60 -6.67 -14.71
N ASP A 26 1.23 -5.80 -15.49
CA ASP A 26 2.65 -5.91 -15.82
C ASP A 26 3.52 -5.55 -14.63
N ILE A 27 4.55 -6.34 -14.38
CA ILE A 27 5.64 -6.05 -13.46
C ILE A 27 6.87 -5.65 -14.28
N LEU A 28 7.40 -4.47 -13.98
CA LEU A 28 8.49 -3.87 -14.72
C LEU A 28 9.78 -3.87 -13.92
N LYS A 29 10.90 -4.04 -14.64
CA LYS A 29 12.26 -3.77 -14.16
C LYS A 29 12.83 -2.57 -14.92
N LEU A 30 13.36 -1.59 -14.17
CA LEU A 30 14.10 -0.45 -14.68
C LEU A 30 15.55 -0.55 -14.18
N ILE A 31 16.47 -0.76 -15.07
CA ILE A 31 17.89 -0.88 -14.74
C ILE A 31 18.45 0.52 -14.43
N PHE A 32 19.19 0.63 -13.32
CA PHE A 32 19.88 1.85 -12.96
C PHE A 32 21.29 1.83 -13.53
N ASP A 33 21.55 2.67 -14.52
CA ASP A 33 22.86 2.81 -15.15
C ASP A 33 23.23 4.31 -15.34
N ASN A 34 24.51 4.65 -15.12
CA ASN A 34 25.04 6.01 -15.29
C ASN A 34 24.20 7.11 -14.60
N ASN A 35 23.73 6.87 -13.38
CA ASN A 35 22.86 7.75 -12.58
C ASN A 35 21.47 8.01 -13.18
N ALA A 36 20.98 7.16 -14.08
CA ALA A 36 19.65 7.23 -14.66
C ALA A 36 19.04 5.83 -14.76
N PHE A 37 17.70 5.78 -14.78
CA PHE A 37 16.99 4.53 -15.16
C PHE A 37 16.85 4.48 -16.67
N ILE A 38 17.16 3.33 -17.23
CA ILE A 38 16.97 3.04 -18.66
C ILE A 38 15.54 2.46 -18.87
N SER A 39 15.18 2.30 -20.13
CA SER A 39 13.84 1.83 -20.54
C SER A 39 13.37 0.64 -19.74
N PRO A 40 12.10 0.63 -19.28
CA PRO A 40 11.54 -0.47 -18.52
C PRO A 40 11.45 -1.74 -19.38
N THR A 41 11.65 -2.88 -18.72
CA THR A 41 11.43 -4.21 -19.29
C THR A 41 10.34 -4.92 -18.50
N ILE A 42 9.35 -5.49 -19.19
CA ILE A 42 8.34 -6.34 -18.56
C ILE A 42 9.01 -7.66 -18.18
N ILE A 43 8.93 -8.04 -16.90
CA ILE A 43 9.47 -9.32 -16.41
C ILE A 43 8.37 -10.37 -16.23
N ALA A 44 7.15 -9.94 -15.91
CA ALA A 44 5.99 -10.81 -15.73
C ALA A 44 4.69 -10.02 -15.94
N ASN A 45 3.58 -10.74 -16.07
CA ASN A 45 2.23 -10.18 -15.96
C ASN A 45 1.39 -11.10 -15.06
N THR A 46 0.79 -10.55 -14.01
CA THR A 46 0.00 -11.31 -13.03
C THR A 46 -1.38 -11.71 -13.57
N GLY A 47 -1.84 -11.05 -14.61
CA GLY A 47 -3.23 -11.15 -15.09
C GLY A 47 -4.25 -10.61 -14.10
N GLY A 48 -3.80 -9.81 -13.11
CA GLY A 48 -4.60 -9.15 -12.10
C GLY A 48 -4.30 -7.66 -11.98
N ARG A 49 -4.28 -7.15 -10.76
CA ARG A 49 -3.89 -5.78 -10.42
C ARG A 49 -2.86 -5.83 -9.27
N PRO A 50 -1.58 -5.97 -9.56
CA PRO A 50 -0.54 -5.93 -8.54
C PRO A 50 -0.44 -4.51 -7.96
N LEU A 51 -0.44 -4.42 -6.64
CA LEU A 51 -0.35 -3.21 -5.85
C LEU A 51 0.96 -3.19 -5.05
N GLY A 52 1.15 -4.07 -4.07
CA GLY A 52 2.36 -4.13 -3.27
C GLY A 52 3.43 -5.08 -3.82
N LEU A 53 4.71 -4.73 -3.68
CA LEU A 53 5.85 -5.49 -4.17
C LEU A 53 6.98 -5.52 -3.15
N LYS A 54 7.51 -6.71 -2.77
CA LYS A 54 8.73 -6.83 -1.97
C LYS A 54 9.54 -8.04 -2.43
N PHE A 55 10.86 -7.93 -2.38
CA PHE A 55 11.74 -9.08 -2.60
C PHE A 55 11.81 -9.98 -1.38
N ASN A 56 11.70 -11.29 -1.60
CA ASN A 56 12.02 -12.29 -0.57
C ASN A 56 13.54 -12.57 -0.53
N ALA A 57 13.96 -13.43 0.39
CA ALA A 57 15.38 -13.79 0.56
C ALA A 57 15.97 -14.50 -0.67
N ASP A 58 15.16 -15.25 -1.40
CA ASP A 58 15.55 -16.01 -2.60
C ASP A 58 15.70 -15.10 -3.84
N GLY A 59 15.29 -13.84 -3.73
CA GLY A 59 15.36 -12.87 -4.83
C GLY A 59 14.16 -12.92 -5.78
N ASN A 60 13.07 -13.58 -5.38
CA ASN A 60 11.78 -13.50 -6.06
C ASN A 60 10.97 -12.32 -5.52
N LEU A 61 10.05 -11.80 -6.32
CA LEU A 61 9.09 -10.79 -5.88
C LEU A 61 7.88 -11.46 -5.22
N ILE A 62 7.55 -11.04 -4.01
CA ILE A 62 6.25 -11.30 -3.42
C ILE A 62 5.36 -10.12 -3.78
N VAL A 63 4.17 -10.42 -4.27
CA VAL A 63 3.25 -9.46 -4.87
C VAL A 63 1.89 -9.54 -4.20
N ALA A 64 1.42 -8.42 -3.66
CA ALA A 64 0.04 -8.23 -3.26
C ALA A 64 -0.78 -7.85 -4.51
N ASP A 65 -1.65 -8.72 -4.96
CA ASP A 65 -2.48 -8.50 -6.14
C ASP A 65 -3.96 -8.44 -5.74
N ALA A 66 -4.60 -7.30 -6.01
CA ALA A 66 -5.98 -7.03 -5.61
C ALA A 66 -7.02 -7.98 -6.24
N ILE A 67 -6.63 -8.77 -7.24
CA ILE A 67 -7.53 -9.71 -7.94
C ILE A 67 -7.10 -11.16 -7.72
N LYS A 68 -5.79 -11.40 -7.61
CA LYS A 68 -5.20 -12.75 -7.60
C LYS A 68 -4.78 -13.22 -6.20
N GLY A 69 -4.74 -12.32 -5.22
CA GLY A 69 -4.28 -12.63 -3.88
C GLY A 69 -2.78 -12.37 -3.66
N LEU A 70 -2.15 -13.13 -2.80
CA LEU A 70 -0.71 -13.06 -2.55
C LEU A 70 0.02 -13.99 -3.52
N LEU A 71 0.97 -13.45 -4.28
CA LEU A 71 1.68 -14.16 -5.33
C LEU A 71 3.19 -14.17 -5.07
N GLU A 72 3.88 -15.17 -5.60
CA GLU A 72 5.32 -15.16 -5.82
C GLU A 72 5.61 -15.08 -7.31
N VAL A 73 6.48 -14.15 -7.70
CA VAL A 73 6.88 -13.94 -9.09
C VAL A 73 8.39 -14.09 -9.21
N THR A 74 8.83 -15.05 -10.03
CA THR A 74 10.26 -15.24 -10.30
C THR A 74 10.76 -14.18 -11.28
N LEU A 75 12.05 -13.88 -11.25
CA LEU A 75 12.66 -12.97 -12.25
C LEU A 75 12.73 -13.58 -13.67
N MET A 76 12.34 -14.86 -13.82
CA MET A 76 12.18 -15.54 -15.10
C MET A 76 10.77 -15.40 -15.68
N GLY A 77 9.83 -14.82 -14.90
CA GLY A 77 8.47 -14.52 -15.33
C GLY A 77 7.41 -15.53 -14.88
N ASP A 78 7.77 -16.53 -14.07
CA ASP A 78 6.79 -17.45 -13.51
C ASP A 78 5.99 -16.76 -12.41
N VAL A 79 4.67 -16.97 -12.41
CA VAL A 79 3.73 -16.40 -11.42
C VAL A 79 3.05 -17.54 -10.68
N ASN A 80 3.26 -17.63 -9.37
CA ASN A 80 2.70 -18.65 -8.50
C ASN A 80 1.81 -18.01 -7.44
N THR A 81 0.60 -18.55 -7.22
CA THR A 81 -0.27 -18.12 -6.13
C THR A 81 0.18 -18.75 -4.82
N LEU A 82 0.45 -17.93 -3.81
CA LEU A 82 0.73 -18.37 -2.45
C LEU A 82 -0.55 -18.47 -1.63
N VAL A 83 -1.37 -17.41 -1.64
CA VAL A 83 -2.63 -17.34 -0.88
C VAL A 83 -3.66 -16.56 -1.69
N ASP A 84 -4.84 -17.14 -1.89
CA ASP A 84 -5.99 -16.49 -2.57
C ASP A 84 -7.29 -16.57 -1.75
N ASN A 85 -7.28 -17.27 -0.62
CA ASN A 85 -8.45 -17.43 0.23
C ASN A 85 -8.09 -17.54 1.71
N TYR A 86 -9.06 -17.25 2.59
CA TYR A 86 -9.00 -17.47 4.03
C TYR A 86 -10.34 -17.99 4.53
N ALA A 87 -10.34 -19.11 5.29
CA ALA A 87 -11.54 -19.75 5.82
C ALA A 87 -12.61 -20.07 4.73
N ALA A 88 -12.16 -20.53 3.55
CA ALA A 88 -12.95 -20.81 2.35
C ALA A 88 -13.64 -19.58 1.70
N GLU A 89 -13.27 -18.36 2.10
CA GLU A 89 -13.70 -17.13 1.46
C GLU A 89 -12.53 -16.52 0.68
N PRO A 90 -12.74 -16.04 -0.55
CA PRO A 90 -11.67 -15.44 -1.34
C PRO A 90 -11.14 -14.16 -0.68
N LEU A 91 -9.83 -13.94 -0.79
CA LEU A 91 -9.25 -12.62 -0.58
C LEU A 91 -9.69 -11.73 -1.75
N ARG A 92 -10.24 -10.55 -1.45
CA ARG A 92 -10.88 -9.72 -2.47
C ARG A 92 -10.07 -8.52 -2.89
N PHE A 93 -9.14 -8.07 -2.02
CA PHE A 93 -8.40 -6.86 -2.25
C PHE A 93 -7.07 -6.89 -1.50
N VAL A 94 -6.19 -7.84 -1.86
CA VAL A 94 -4.83 -7.88 -1.28
C VAL A 94 -4.06 -6.66 -1.78
N ASP A 95 -3.62 -5.81 -0.83
CA ASP A 95 -3.20 -4.44 -1.16
C ASP A 95 -1.68 -4.25 -0.99
N HIS A 96 -1.16 -4.41 0.21
CA HIS A 96 0.26 -4.18 0.50
C HIS A 96 0.86 -5.29 1.35
N LEU A 97 2.19 -5.37 1.38
CA LEU A 97 2.91 -6.40 2.14
C LEU A 97 4.25 -5.91 2.68
N VAL A 98 4.72 -6.60 3.72
CA VAL A 98 6.09 -6.52 4.22
C VAL A 98 6.56 -7.90 4.64
N ILE A 99 7.86 -8.17 4.56
CA ILE A 99 8.47 -9.47 4.88
C ILE A 99 9.47 -9.28 6.02
N ASP A 100 9.41 -10.11 7.06
CA ASP A 100 10.39 -10.10 8.15
C ASP A 100 11.67 -10.88 7.80
N GLN A 101 12.65 -10.83 8.68
CA GLN A 101 13.93 -11.54 8.50
C GLN A 101 13.80 -13.06 8.51
N SER A 102 12.72 -13.60 9.08
CA SER A 102 12.44 -15.06 9.08
C SER A 102 11.75 -15.53 7.79
N GLY A 103 11.26 -14.61 6.96
CA GLY A 103 10.54 -14.87 5.73
C GLY A 103 9.03 -14.89 5.88
N VAL A 104 8.48 -14.56 7.05
CA VAL A 104 7.04 -14.41 7.25
C VAL A 104 6.56 -13.15 6.52
N ILE A 105 5.48 -13.29 5.76
CA ILE A 105 4.88 -12.24 4.96
C ILE A 105 3.67 -11.69 5.69
N TYR A 106 3.71 -10.41 6.05
CA TYR A 106 2.56 -9.68 6.60
C TYR A 106 1.91 -8.90 5.48
N PHE A 107 0.59 -9.06 5.29
CA PHE A 107 -0.10 -8.40 4.20
C PHE A 107 -1.53 -7.98 4.60
N SER A 108 -2.04 -6.98 3.89
CA SER A 108 -3.40 -6.47 4.05
C SER A 108 -4.34 -7.01 2.96
N ASP A 109 -5.61 -7.22 3.33
CA ASP A 109 -6.75 -7.40 2.44
C ASP A 109 -7.71 -6.26 2.75
N ALA A 110 -7.75 -5.24 1.89
CA ALA A 110 -8.37 -3.95 2.18
C ALA A 110 -9.86 -4.04 2.42
N SER A 111 -10.55 -4.99 1.77
CA SER A 111 -11.99 -5.19 1.92
C SER A 111 -12.39 -6.62 1.58
N THR A 112 -13.18 -7.25 2.45
CA THR A 112 -13.84 -8.53 2.13
C THR A 112 -15.13 -8.34 1.33
N ARG A 113 -15.59 -7.10 1.18
CA ARG A 113 -16.88 -6.76 0.58
C ARG A 113 -16.76 -6.26 -0.86
N PHE A 114 -15.78 -5.41 -1.13
CA PHE A 114 -15.61 -4.76 -2.42
C PHE A 114 -14.28 -5.15 -3.07
N THR A 115 -14.31 -5.26 -4.40
CA THR A 115 -13.13 -5.46 -5.22
C THR A 115 -12.54 -4.11 -5.65
N ILE A 116 -11.38 -4.14 -6.29
CA ILE A 116 -10.69 -2.96 -6.81
C ILE A 116 -11.58 -2.13 -7.75
N GLU A 117 -12.46 -2.76 -8.53
CA GLU A 117 -13.37 -2.03 -9.44
C GLU A 117 -14.44 -1.24 -8.69
N ASN A 118 -14.76 -1.63 -7.45
CA ASN A 118 -15.89 -1.09 -6.68
C ASN A 118 -15.49 -0.48 -5.34
N TYR A 119 -14.20 -0.29 -5.08
CA TYR A 119 -13.65 0.15 -3.78
C TYR A 119 -14.26 1.45 -3.26
N LYS A 120 -14.74 2.36 -4.14
CA LYS A 120 -15.37 3.61 -3.70
C LYS A 120 -16.60 3.38 -2.83
N TYR A 121 -17.32 2.27 -3.05
CA TYR A 121 -18.46 1.93 -2.20
C TYR A 121 -18.06 1.53 -0.79
N ASP A 122 -16.83 1.01 -0.59
CA ASP A 122 -16.30 0.71 0.74
C ASP A 122 -16.27 1.97 1.61
N PHE A 123 -15.77 3.08 1.05
CA PHE A 123 -15.75 4.38 1.72
C PHE A 123 -17.14 4.98 1.94
N ILE A 124 -18.07 4.80 0.99
CA ILE A 124 -19.44 5.29 1.11
C ILE A 124 -20.21 4.49 2.17
N GLU A 125 -20.06 3.18 2.18
CA GLU A 125 -20.72 2.31 3.15
C GLU A 125 -20.00 2.32 4.51
N ALA A 126 -18.75 2.79 4.56
CA ALA A 126 -17.82 2.67 5.68
C ALA A 126 -17.78 1.22 6.21
N SER A 127 -17.56 0.29 5.29
CA SER A 127 -17.51 -1.12 5.62
C SER A 127 -16.21 -1.38 6.37
N GLN A 128 -16.23 -1.74 7.62
CA GLN A 128 -15.02 -2.03 8.39
C GLN A 128 -14.73 -3.53 8.23
N THR A 129 -14.31 -3.96 7.04
CA THR A 129 -14.11 -5.38 6.72
C THR A 129 -12.69 -5.71 6.30
N GLY A 130 -11.77 -4.73 6.33
CA GLY A 130 -10.37 -4.94 6.03
C GLY A 130 -9.69 -5.81 7.08
N ARG A 131 -8.67 -6.56 6.65
CA ARG A 131 -7.95 -7.55 7.46
C ARG A 131 -6.45 -7.43 7.25
N VAL A 132 -5.69 -7.89 8.24
CA VAL A 132 -4.22 -8.04 8.12
C VAL A 132 -3.85 -9.45 8.53
N PHE A 133 -2.98 -10.07 7.75
CA PHE A 133 -2.56 -11.46 7.91
C PHE A 133 -1.05 -11.59 8.07
N ALA A 134 -0.63 -12.71 8.68
CA ALA A 134 0.71 -13.25 8.59
C ALA A 134 0.67 -14.58 7.83
N TYR A 135 1.46 -14.73 6.79
CA TYR A 135 1.67 -15.96 6.07
C TYR A 135 3.11 -16.45 6.25
N ASP A 136 3.26 -17.65 6.77
CA ASP A 136 4.54 -18.33 6.89
C ASP A 136 4.70 -19.35 5.75
N PRO A 137 5.51 -19.04 4.71
CA PRO A 137 5.70 -19.95 3.59
C PRO A 137 6.34 -21.29 3.97
N SER A 138 7.12 -21.34 5.06
CA SER A 138 7.80 -22.56 5.49
C SER A 138 6.86 -23.59 6.10
N LEU A 139 5.74 -23.12 6.63
CA LEU A 139 4.70 -23.94 7.28
C LEU A 139 3.42 -24.00 6.44
N ASP A 140 3.35 -23.26 5.34
CA ASP A 140 2.11 -23.01 4.56
C ASP A 140 0.95 -22.60 5.49
N SER A 141 1.22 -21.65 6.39
CA SER A 141 0.30 -21.27 7.46
C SER A 141 -0.12 -19.81 7.35
N LEU A 142 -1.41 -19.58 7.26
CA LEU A 142 -2.04 -18.26 7.22
C LEU A 142 -2.73 -17.94 8.55
N THR A 143 -2.38 -16.84 9.18
CA THR A 143 -2.93 -16.38 10.46
C THR A 143 -3.55 -15.00 10.29
N LEU A 144 -4.80 -14.83 10.73
CA LEU A 144 -5.45 -13.52 10.84
C LEU A 144 -4.90 -12.80 12.10
N LEU A 145 -4.36 -11.60 11.92
CA LEU A 145 -3.80 -10.79 13.00
C LEU A 145 -4.77 -9.69 13.45
N VAL A 146 -5.34 -8.97 12.49
CA VAL A 146 -6.26 -7.85 12.73
C VAL A 146 -7.42 -7.95 11.75
N ASP A 147 -8.61 -7.71 12.23
CA ASP A 147 -9.85 -7.58 11.46
C ASP A 147 -10.55 -6.24 11.76
N ASP A 148 -11.71 -6.02 11.17
CA ASP A 148 -12.55 -4.82 11.35
C ASP A 148 -11.82 -3.49 11.04
N VAL A 149 -10.82 -3.52 10.16
CA VAL A 149 -10.11 -2.33 9.69
C VAL A 149 -10.91 -1.66 8.57
N PHE A 150 -11.11 -0.35 8.67
CA PHE A 150 -11.78 0.38 7.60
C PHE A 150 -10.79 0.67 6.45
N PHE A 151 -10.75 -0.22 5.49
CA PHE A 151 -9.84 -0.25 4.34
C PHE A 151 -8.37 -0.39 4.80
N ALA A 152 -7.98 -1.65 5.11
CA ALA A 152 -6.61 -1.99 5.49
C ALA A 152 -5.69 -1.88 4.28
N ASN A 153 -4.82 -0.86 4.27
CA ASN A 153 -3.93 -0.55 3.17
C ASN A 153 -2.47 -0.89 3.55
N GLY A 154 -1.55 0.06 3.46
CA GLY A 154 -0.14 -0.14 3.73
C GLY A 154 0.17 -0.81 5.06
N VAL A 155 1.13 -1.72 5.06
CA VAL A 155 1.68 -2.35 6.26
C VAL A 155 3.19 -2.20 6.32
N ALA A 156 3.76 -1.92 7.50
CA ALA A 156 5.20 -1.83 7.68
C ALA A 156 5.63 -2.42 9.04
N LEU A 157 6.72 -3.19 9.04
CA LEU A 157 7.34 -3.69 10.26
C LEU A 157 8.21 -2.62 10.92
N SER A 158 8.19 -2.58 12.25
CA SER A 158 9.21 -1.84 13.00
C SER A 158 10.60 -2.40 12.71
N LYS A 159 11.66 -1.58 12.89
CA LYS A 159 13.05 -2.00 12.62
C LYS A 159 13.49 -3.21 13.45
N ASP A 160 12.92 -3.37 14.64
CA ASP A 160 13.18 -4.48 15.57
C ASP A 160 12.14 -5.60 15.43
N GLU A 161 11.27 -5.52 14.42
CA GLU A 161 10.22 -6.49 14.06
C GLU A 161 9.26 -6.83 15.21
N ARG A 162 9.10 -5.92 16.19
CA ARG A 162 8.21 -6.14 17.33
C ARG A 162 6.77 -5.76 17.10
N PHE A 163 6.51 -4.89 16.12
CA PHE A 163 5.16 -4.45 15.79
C PHE A 163 4.99 -4.14 14.31
N LEU A 164 3.75 -4.20 13.85
CA LEU A 164 3.28 -3.70 12.58
C LEU A 164 2.64 -2.33 12.74
N LEU A 165 2.91 -1.44 11.79
CA LEU A 165 2.09 -0.29 11.50
C LEU A 165 1.15 -0.65 10.35
N ILE A 166 -0.11 -0.20 10.45
CA ILE A 166 -1.17 -0.53 9.49
C ILE A 166 -1.90 0.77 9.16
N ASN A 167 -1.95 1.14 7.89
CA ASN A 167 -2.77 2.27 7.45
C ASN A 167 -4.25 1.87 7.43
N GLU A 168 -5.06 2.55 8.23
CA GLU A 168 -6.52 2.50 8.18
C GLU A 168 -7.02 3.69 7.38
N THR A 169 -7.09 3.51 6.05
CA THR A 169 -7.35 4.58 5.09
C THR A 169 -8.66 5.29 5.35
N GLY A 170 -9.74 4.52 5.60
CA GLY A 170 -11.07 5.07 5.79
C GLY A 170 -11.26 5.92 7.05
N LYS A 171 -10.34 5.79 8.03
CA LYS A 171 -10.34 6.62 9.25
C LYS A 171 -9.21 7.64 9.27
N ALA A 172 -8.44 7.76 8.18
CA ALA A 172 -7.30 8.67 8.07
C ALA A 172 -6.36 8.57 9.28
N ARG A 173 -5.93 7.32 9.61
CA ARG A 173 -5.08 7.04 10.77
C ARG A 173 -4.14 5.86 10.52
N ILE A 174 -3.16 5.70 11.40
CA ILE A 174 -2.24 4.57 11.43
C ILE A 174 -2.48 3.79 12.72
N LEU A 175 -2.63 2.49 12.59
CA LEU A 175 -2.72 1.56 13.71
C LEU A 175 -1.36 0.93 13.99
N ARG A 176 -1.16 0.46 15.21
CA ARG A 176 -0.04 -0.35 15.66
C ARG A 176 -0.57 -1.68 16.22
N TYR A 177 0.00 -2.78 15.74
CA TYR A 177 -0.25 -4.13 16.24
C TYR A 177 1.06 -4.75 16.77
N ASP A 178 1.12 -5.08 18.05
CA ASP A 178 2.30 -5.68 18.67
C ASP A 178 2.36 -7.17 18.37
N LEU A 179 3.42 -7.62 17.67
CA LEU A 179 3.61 -9.01 17.23
C LEU A 179 3.94 -9.97 18.38
N HIS A 180 4.46 -9.44 19.49
CA HIS A 180 4.81 -10.20 20.69
C HIS A 180 3.85 -9.92 21.86
N GLY A 181 2.75 -9.21 21.60
CA GLY A 181 1.66 -8.99 22.56
C GLY A 181 0.93 -10.29 22.90
N GLY A 182 0.21 -10.31 24.03
CA GLY A 182 -0.64 -11.46 24.38
C GLY A 182 -1.77 -11.66 23.35
N ALA A 183 -2.15 -12.90 23.12
CA ALA A 183 -3.28 -13.23 22.25
C ALA A 183 -4.55 -12.50 22.74
N GLY A 184 -5.10 -11.58 21.93
CA GLY A 184 -6.30 -10.80 22.23
C GLY A 184 -6.07 -9.30 22.46
N GLU A 185 -4.84 -8.79 22.45
CA GLU A 185 -4.58 -7.37 22.35
C GLU A 185 -4.72 -6.95 20.88
N GLY A 186 -5.84 -6.27 20.56
CA GLY A 186 -6.10 -5.74 19.22
C GLY A 186 -5.15 -4.59 18.85
N ALA A 187 -5.22 -4.13 17.61
CA ALA A 187 -4.44 -2.98 17.17
C ALA A 187 -4.85 -1.70 17.91
N THR A 188 -3.87 -0.88 18.25
CA THR A 188 -4.04 0.42 18.91
C THR A 188 -3.76 1.56 17.94
N VAL A 189 -4.25 2.78 18.23
CA VAL A 189 -3.98 3.93 17.38
C VAL A 189 -2.56 4.43 17.62
N PHE A 190 -1.76 4.49 16.54
CA PHE A 190 -0.40 5.04 16.55
C PHE A 190 -0.38 6.53 16.17
N VAL A 191 -1.02 6.88 15.04
CA VAL A 191 -1.21 8.28 14.61
C VAL A 191 -2.66 8.45 14.20
N ASP A 192 -3.32 9.48 14.69
CA ASP A 192 -4.70 9.81 14.37
C ASP A 192 -4.82 11.11 13.58
N ASN A 193 -5.97 11.29 12.93
CA ASN A 193 -6.34 12.52 12.27
C ASN A 193 -5.32 13.03 11.22
N LEU A 194 -4.86 12.15 10.37
CA LEU A 194 -4.02 12.51 9.24
C LEU A 194 -4.73 13.50 8.31
N PRO A 195 -4.00 14.39 7.61
CA PRO A 195 -4.59 15.41 6.71
C PRO A 195 -5.14 14.83 5.40
N GLY A 196 -4.91 13.56 5.14
CA GLY A 196 -5.36 12.83 3.96
C GLY A 196 -5.56 11.36 4.27
N LEU A 197 -5.95 10.61 3.25
CA LEU A 197 -6.21 9.18 3.31
C LEU A 197 -4.88 8.42 3.12
N PRO A 198 -4.34 7.74 4.17
CA PRO A 198 -3.08 7.04 4.05
C PRO A 198 -3.22 5.81 3.14
N ASP A 199 -2.25 5.65 2.25
CA ASP A 199 -2.12 4.53 1.33
C ASP A 199 -0.98 3.61 1.78
N ASN A 200 0.20 3.62 1.18
CA ASN A 200 1.33 2.84 1.66
C ASN A 200 2.20 3.62 2.67
N LEU A 201 2.86 2.88 3.56
CA LEU A 201 3.88 3.42 4.46
C LEU A 201 5.13 2.54 4.44
N VAL A 202 6.30 3.17 4.48
CA VAL A 202 7.59 2.46 4.36
C VAL A 202 8.61 3.07 5.31
N TRP A 203 9.35 2.22 6.04
CA TRP A 203 10.55 2.66 6.75
C TRP A 203 11.66 2.99 5.76
N GLY A 204 12.07 4.25 5.75
CA GLY A 204 13.20 4.71 4.98
C GLY A 204 14.55 4.30 5.60
N THR A 205 15.59 4.26 4.77
CA THR A 205 16.98 4.05 5.22
C THR A 205 17.50 5.19 6.09
N ASP A 206 16.81 6.33 6.07
CA ASP A 206 17.03 7.53 6.89
C ASP A 206 16.39 7.43 8.29
N GLY A 207 15.64 6.37 8.56
CA GLY A 207 14.94 6.16 9.81
C GLY A 207 13.58 6.85 9.90
N ILE A 208 13.13 7.46 8.82
CA ILE A 208 11.84 8.13 8.69
C ILE A 208 10.81 7.14 8.20
N ILE A 209 9.59 7.18 8.76
CA ILE A 209 8.43 6.46 8.22
C ILE A 209 7.79 7.37 7.17
N TRP A 210 7.96 7.02 5.90
CA TRP A 210 7.33 7.74 4.81
C TRP A 210 5.92 7.20 4.58
N VAL A 211 4.93 8.09 4.67
CA VAL A 211 3.51 7.76 4.50
C VAL A 211 2.98 8.51 3.30
N ALA A 212 2.57 7.80 2.27
CA ALA A 212 1.86 8.37 1.14
C ALA A 212 0.38 8.57 1.49
N LEU A 213 -0.18 9.69 1.07
CA LEU A 213 -1.60 9.97 1.24
C LEU A 213 -2.22 10.17 -0.15
N ILE A 214 -3.06 9.21 -0.56
CA ILE A 214 -3.64 9.13 -1.90
C ILE A 214 -4.54 10.32 -2.23
N ALA A 215 -5.21 10.89 -1.24
CA ALA A 215 -6.11 12.02 -1.40
C ALA A 215 -6.18 12.84 -0.11
N LEU A 216 -6.56 14.10 -0.24
CA LEU A 216 -6.97 14.91 0.93
C LEU A 216 -8.28 14.36 1.51
N ARG A 217 -8.47 14.55 2.81
CA ARG A 217 -9.79 14.32 3.44
C ARG A 217 -10.84 15.20 2.78
N ASP A 218 -12.02 14.65 2.58
CA ASP A 218 -13.17 15.38 2.10
C ASP A 218 -14.13 15.66 3.27
N PRO A 219 -14.33 16.94 3.65
CA PRO A 219 -15.23 17.30 4.76
C PRO A 219 -16.67 16.81 4.57
N LEU A 220 -17.12 16.63 3.32
CA LEU A 220 -18.44 16.07 3.03
C LEU A 220 -18.49 14.60 3.38
N LEU A 221 -17.50 13.81 2.96
CA LEU A 221 -17.41 12.38 3.29
C LEU A 221 -17.19 12.18 4.80
N ASP A 222 -16.34 12.99 5.42
CA ASP A 222 -16.16 12.98 6.89
C ASP A 222 -17.48 13.27 7.61
N GLY A 223 -18.24 14.26 7.13
CA GLY A 223 -19.55 14.60 7.68
C GLY A 223 -20.68 13.59 7.40
N LEU A 224 -20.45 12.65 6.47
CA LEU A 224 -21.36 11.54 6.18
C LEU A 224 -21.11 10.31 7.06
N ALA A 225 -19.98 10.25 7.76
CA ALA A 225 -19.59 9.09 8.57
C ALA A 225 -20.69 8.62 9.54
N GLU A 226 -21.44 9.55 10.14
CA GLU A 226 -22.54 9.28 11.08
C GLU A 226 -23.95 9.26 10.42
N LYS A 227 -24.07 9.55 9.11
CA LYS A 227 -25.37 9.72 8.43
C LYS A 227 -25.75 8.51 7.58
N THR A 228 -26.12 7.42 8.20
CA THR A 228 -26.45 6.14 7.56
C THR A 228 -27.42 6.26 6.39
N LEU A 229 -28.49 7.05 6.51
CA LEU A 229 -29.50 7.22 5.43
C LEU A 229 -28.93 7.88 4.17
N LEU A 230 -28.09 8.92 4.34
CA LEU A 230 -27.42 9.58 3.22
C LEU A 230 -26.42 8.67 2.53
N ARG A 231 -25.71 7.86 3.31
CA ARG A 231 -24.76 6.86 2.80
C ARG A 231 -25.47 5.77 1.99
N THR A 232 -26.61 5.28 2.46
CA THR A 232 -27.44 4.32 1.72
C THR A 232 -27.92 4.90 0.37
N LEU A 233 -28.29 6.19 0.33
CA LEU A 233 -28.68 6.85 -0.92
C LEU A 233 -27.52 7.00 -1.89
N LEU A 234 -26.34 7.37 -1.41
CA LEU A 234 -25.11 7.48 -2.21
C LEU A 234 -24.63 6.10 -2.70
N GLY A 235 -24.75 5.06 -1.89
CA GLY A 235 -24.44 3.68 -2.26
C GLY A 235 -25.33 3.11 -3.36
N GLY A 236 -26.49 3.72 -3.61
CA GLY A 236 -27.35 3.40 -4.74
C GLY A 236 -27.01 4.09 -6.07
N LEU A 237 -26.02 4.99 -6.08
CA LEU A 237 -25.60 5.70 -7.30
C LEU A 237 -24.64 4.83 -8.13
N PRO A 238 -24.65 4.97 -9.48
CA PRO A 238 -23.65 4.33 -10.33
C PRO A 238 -22.23 4.76 -9.92
N HIS A 239 -21.26 3.86 -10.00
CA HIS A 239 -19.85 4.09 -9.63
C HIS A 239 -19.25 5.35 -10.30
N SER A 240 -19.63 5.61 -11.57
CA SER A 240 -19.18 6.78 -12.33
C SER A 240 -19.73 8.13 -11.82
N TRP A 241 -20.72 8.11 -10.92
CA TRP A 241 -21.32 9.32 -10.33
C TRP A 241 -20.73 9.61 -8.94
N LEU A 242 -19.96 8.68 -8.41
CA LEU A 242 -19.33 8.87 -7.12
C LEU A 242 -18.17 9.86 -7.24
N PRO A 243 -17.96 10.73 -6.24
CA PRO A 243 -16.90 11.71 -6.28
C PRO A 243 -15.53 11.02 -6.38
N GLU A 244 -14.66 11.61 -7.16
CA GLU A 244 -13.24 11.24 -7.17
C GLU A 244 -12.49 12.09 -6.15
N GLY A 245 -11.49 11.49 -5.50
CA GLY A 245 -10.60 12.22 -4.62
C GLY A 245 -9.91 13.36 -5.38
N LYS A 246 -9.69 14.49 -4.71
CA LYS A 246 -8.96 15.61 -5.34
C LYS A 246 -7.57 15.15 -5.75
N HIS A 247 -7.17 15.50 -6.97
CA HIS A 247 -5.80 15.31 -7.45
C HIS A 247 -4.86 16.20 -6.62
N TYR A 248 -4.15 15.58 -5.69
CA TYR A 248 -3.23 16.24 -4.78
C TYR A 248 -2.08 15.30 -4.47
N GLY A 249 -0.87 15.83 -4.42
CA GLY A 249 0.31 15.09 -3.99
C GLY A 249 0.60 15.40 -2.53
N LEU A 250 0.65 14.37 -1.69
CA LEU A 250 0.91 14.52 -0.26
C LEU A 250 1.68 13.32 0.29
N VAL A 251 2.81 13.61 0.93
CA VAL A 251 3.63 12.62 1.62
C VAL A 251 4.04 13.19 2.97
N LEU A 252 3.90 12.40 4.02
CA LEU A 252 4.39 12.72 5.35
C LEU A 252 5.64 11.88 5.67
N GLY A 253 6.61 12.48 6.34
CA GLY A 253 7.69 11.79 7.01
C GLY A 253 7.45 11.84 8.52
N LEU A 254 7.38 10.69 9.16
CA LEU A 254 7.14 10.57 10.60
C LEU A 254 8.36 10.00 11.31
N ASP A 255 8.55 10.36 12.58
CA ASP A 255 9.51 9.68 13.45
C ASP A 255 8.93 8.37 14.05
N GLU A 256 9.71 7.70 14.87
CA GLU A 256 9.34 6.44 15.54
C GLU A 256 8.19 6.59 16.54
N ASP A 257 7.91 7.82 17.00
CA ASP A 257 6.80 8.15 17.90
C ASP A 257 5.54 8.64 17.13
N GLY A 258 5.61 8.68 15.78
CA GLY A 258 4.52 9.16 14.93
C GLY A 258 4.43 10.68 14.78
N ARG A 259 5.47 11.44 15.22
CA ARG A 259 5.48 12.90 15.04
C ARG A 259 5.87 13.24 13.61
N VAL A 260 5.21 14.23 13.04
CA VAL A 260 5.50 14.69 11.67
C VAL A 260 6.82 15.45 11.66
N LEU A 261 7.80 14.92 10.93
CA LEU A 261 9.08 15.55 10.63
C LEU A 261 9.04 16.31 9.30
N HIS A 262 8.37 15.73 8.30
CA HIS A 262 8.28 16.28 6.96
C HIS A 262 6.83 16.26 6.46
N ASN A 263 6.46 17.33 5.74
CA ASN A 263 5.18 17.45 5.07
C ASN A 263 5.43 17.97 3.65
N LEU A 264 5.41 17.06 2.69
CA LEU A 264 5.66 17.33 1.28
C LEU A 264 4.32 17.32 0.54
N GLN A 265 3.99 18.43 -0.11
CA GLN A 265 2.70 18.52 -0.77
C GLN A 265 2.74 19.41 -2.02
N THR A 266 1.88 19.09 -2.98
CA THR A 266 1.71 19.86 -4.19
C THR A 266 0.27 19.76 -4.70
N ALA A 267 -0.27 20.88 -5.18
CA ALA A 267 -1.56 20.90 -5.86
C ALA A 267 -1.43 20.56 -7.36
N ASP A 268 -0.23 20.68 -7.90
CA ASP A 268 0.06 20.47 -9.32
C ASP A 268 1.18 19.43 -9.49
N GLY A 269 1.19 18.74 -10.60
CA GLY A 269 2.24 17.79 -10.96
C GLY A 269 1.94 16.36 -10.53
N TYR A 270 2.78 15.75 -9.68
CA TYR A 270 2.66 14.36 -9.27
C TYR A 270 1.64 14.21 -8.14
N THR A 271 0.53 13.55 -8.41
CA THR A 271 -0.62 13.45 -7.49
C THR A 271 -1.08 12.01 -7.28
N GLN A 272 -2.00 11.80 -6.34
CA GLN A 272 -2.54 10.49 -5.98
C GLN A 272 -1.40 9.50 -5.67
N ILE A 273 -0.52 9.95 -4.78
CA ILE A 273 0.67 9.22 -4.38
C ILE A 273 0.26 8.04 -3.51
N THR A 274 0.68 6.86 -3.92
CA THR A 274 0.37 5.59 -3.25
C THR A 274 1.54 5.08 -2.41
N THR A 275 2.77 5.31 -2.86
CA THR A 275 3.97 4.92 -2.11
C THR A 275 5.04 6.00 -2.16
N ALA A 276 5.92 6.02 -1.14
CA ALA A 276 7.06 6.91 -1.07
C ALA A 276 8.26 6.20 -0.43
N ILE A 277 9.30 5.93 -1.19
CA ILE A 277 10.47 5.16 -0.74
C ILE A 277 11.73 6.01 -0.79
N SER A 278 12.37 6.22 0.36
CA SER A 278 13.62 6.96 0.42
C SER A 278 14.83 6.06 0.09
N ARG A 279 15.64 6.51 -0.86
CA ARG A 279 16.91 5.87 -1.23
C ARG A 279 17.90 6.91 -1.77
N ASN A 280 19.15 6.86 -1.30
CA ASN A 280 20.23 7.74 -1.80
C ASN A 280 19.86 9.24 -1.80
N LYS A 281 19.20 9.72 -0.72
CA LYS A 281 18.74 11.11 -0.57
C LYS A 281 17.71 11.55 -1.62
N LYS A 282 17.02 10.61 -2.21
CA LYS A 282 15.86 10.80 -3.08
C LYS A 282 14.67 10.08 -2.52
N LEU A 283 13.48 10.61 -2.77
CA LEU A 283 12.20 9.96 -2.51
C LEU A 283 11.61 9.55 -3.85
N TYR A 284 11.38 8.26 -4.01
CA TYR A 284 10.74 7.67 -5.19
C TYR A 284 9.26 7.51 -4.87
N LEU A 285 8.41 7.94 -5.80
CA LEU A 285 6.97 8.02 -5.60
C LEU A 285 6.25 7.14 -6.61
N GLY A 286 5.37 6.29 -6.10
CA GLY A 286 4.35 5.59 -6.89
C GLY A 286 3.05 6.36 -6.92
N SER A 287 2.18 6.04 -7.87
CA SER A 287 0.87 6.67 -8.02
C SER A 287 -0.14 5.74 -8.67
N LEU A 288 -1.40 5.90 -8.28
CA LEU A 288 -2.49 5.10 -8.84
C LEU A 288 -2.78 5.42 -10.32
N HIS A 289 -2.52 6.67 -10.77
CA HIS A 289 -2.96 7.15 -12.09
C HIS A 289 -1.86 7.82 -12.94
N GLN A 290 -0.69 8.11 -12.38
CA GLN A 290 0.40 8.64 -13.19
C GLN A 290 0.97 7.56 -14.12
N ASP A 291 1.63 7.98 -15.18
CA ASP A 291 2.28 7.10 -16.16
C ASP A 291 3.79 6.97 -15.96
N HIS A 292 4.30 7.50 -14.87
CA HIS A 292 5.73 7.55 -14.55
C HIS A 292 5.97 7.47 -13.03
N VAL A 293 7.14 7.00 -12.65
CA VAL A 293 7.63 7.06 -11.26
C VAL A 293 8.09 8.47 -10.96
N GLY A 294 7.57 9.05 -9.87
CA GLY A 294 8.01 10.34 -9.37
C GLY A 294 9.36 10.27 -8.65
N VAL A 295 10.15 11.33 -8.70
CA VAL A 295 11.41 11.41 -7.94
C VAL A 295 11.57 12.80 -7.38
N VAL A 296 11.78 12.91 -6.07
CA VAL A 296 12.04 14.15 -5.34
C VAL A 296 13.40 14.07 -4.66
N ASP A 297 14.20 15.12 -4.78
CA ASP A 297 15.47 15.23 -4.05
C ASP A 297 15.21 15.74 -2.64
N ILE A 298 15.55 14.92 -1.64
CA ILE A 298 15.31 15.20 -0.22
C ILE A 298 16.59 15.66 0.53
N LYS A 299 17.67 15.98 -0.18
CA LYS A 299 18.93 16.43 0.44
C LYS A 299 18.80 17.67 1.30
N ASN A 300 17.81 18.52 1.00
CA ASN A 300 17.62 19.82 1.62
C ASN A 300 16.34 19.91 2.46
N LEU A 301 15.71 18.79 2.74
CA LEU A 301 14.61 18.76 3.70
C LEU A 301 15.19 18.90 5.11
N GLN A 302 15.04 20.09 5.69
CA GLN A 302 15.38 20.43 7.09
C GLN A 302 14.12 20.46 7.93
#